data_5e1037fb3139c777448428fc8f3542c7
#
_entry.id   5e1037fb3139c777448428fc8f3542c7
#
_cell.length_a   1.000
_cell.length_b   1.000
_cell.length_c   1.000
_cell.angle_alpha   90.00
_cell.angle_beta   90.00
_cell.angle_gamma   90.00
#
_symmetry.space_group_name_H-M   'P 1'
#
loop_
_entity.id
_entity.type
_entity.pdbx_description
1 polymer ?
#
loop_
_entity_poly.entity_id
_entity_poly.type
_entity_poly.pdbx_seq_one_letter_code
_entity_poly.pdbx_strand_id
1 'polypeptide(L)'
;MRPLGVRVDDWLKDSEEVGPSWLTVDLAIFTLRDDQLMVLLIERGLDPFNGMPAMPGGYVQKNETLRDGALRELAEEAGIDGSQLHLEQLGTYADPGRDPRGRVVTVAYLALGPNLPTPVGGTDAARAFWAPAARLEDGTLRLAFDHQAILTEALEEVRRKLEYTAVATAFCGEAFTLRDLRTVYEVIWGQPLDPSNFRRKVLNTTGFVQPTGDQWLPPTGRPAALYRRGHAWLLNPPLLRTATSGQRG
;
A
#
# COMPACT_ATOMS: atom_id res chain seq x y z
N MET A 1 22.84 -5.67 -43.35
CA MET A 1 23.04 -5.03 -42.07
C MET A 1 22.92 -6.12 -41.00
N ARG A 2 24.05 -6.62 -40.45
CA ARG A 2 24.02 -7.67 -39.43
C ARG A 2 23.68 -7.01 -38.12
N PRO A 3 22.72 -7.56 -37.28
CA PRO A 3 22.54 -7.03 -35.94
C PRO A 3 23.83 -7.31 -35.15
N LEU A 4 24.32 -6.28 -34.49
CA LEU A 4 25.38 -6.38 -33.50
C LEU A 4 24.84 -7.24 -32.35
N GLY A 5 25.10 -8.55 -32.41
CA GLY A 5 24.86 -9.47 -31.32
C GLY A 5 25.91 -9.24 -30.24
N VAL A 6 25.65 -8.31 -29.36
CA VAL A 6 26.42 -8.22 -28.11
C VAL A 6 25.97 -9.42 -27.27
N ARG A 7 26.88 -10.37 -27.03
CA ARG A 7 26.63 -11.50 -26.14
C ARG A 7 26.60 -10.97 -24.71
N VAL A 8 25.62 -11.35 -23.96
CA VAL A 8 25.52 -11.04 -22.53
C VAL A 8 26.78 -11.48 -21.79
N ASP A 9 27.37 -12.58 -22.21
CA ASP A 9 28.64 -13.12 -21.65
C ASP A 9 29.87 -12.19 -21.82
N ASP A 10 29.87 -11.30 -22.82
CA ASP A 10 30.95 -10.36 -23.04
C ASP A 10 30.93 -9.17 -22.08
N TRP A 11 29.75 -8.86 -21.48
CA TRP A 11 29.62 -7.83 -20.45
C TRP A 11 30.01 -8.34 -19.06
N LEU A 12 29.97 -9.65 -18.84
CA LEU A 12 30.24 -10.27 -17.54
C LEU A 12 31.70 -10.66 -17.38
N LYS A 13 32.51 -10.64 -18.47
CA LYS A 13 33.90 -11.08 -18.44
C LYS A 13 34.87 -10.15 -17.69
N ASP A 14 34.49 -8.89 -17.51
CA ASP A 14 35.38 -7.87 -16.91
C ASP A 14 34.93 -7.42 -15.50
N SER A 15 33.97 -8.10 -14.90
CA SER A 15 33.46 -7.66 -13.58
C SER A 15 33.54 -8.80 -12.55
N GLU A 16 34.69 -8.95 -11.90
CA GLU A 16 34.80 -9.72 -10.65
C GLU A 16 33.89 -9.19 -9.54
N GLU A 17 33.30 -7.99 -9.74
CA GLU A 17 32.45 -7.28 -8.80
C GLU A 17 30.92 -7.51 -9.01
N VAL A 18 30.48 -8.08 -10.15
CA VAL A 18 29.07 -8.34 -10.43
C VAL A 18 28.73 -9.78 -10.14
N GLY A 19 28.05 -9.97 -9.00
CA GLY A 19 27.53 -11.27 -8.58
C GLY A 19 26.05 -11.46 -8.94
N PRO A 20 25.53 -12.70 -8.84
CA PRO A 20 24.12 -12.97 -9.00
C PRO A 20 23.32 -12.24 -7.95
N SER A 21 22.18 -11.70 -8.38
CA SER A 21 21.21 -11.06 -7.49
C SER A 21 19.86 -11.75 -7.62
N TRP A 22 19.18 -11.90 -6.52
CA TRP A 22 17.82 -12.42 -6.51
C TRP A 22 16.82 -11.29 -6.54
N LEU A 23 15.72 -11.50 -7.27
CA LEU A 23 14.64 -10.53 -7.40
C LEU A 23 13.43 -11.02 -6.61
N THR A 24 12.92 -10.14 -5.74
CA THR A 24 11.72 -10.38 -4.96
C THR A 24 10.70 -9.26 -5.18
N VAL A 25 9.47 -9.50 -4.76
CA VAL A 25 8.43 -8.51 -4.57
C VAL A 25 8.00 -8.50 -3.12
N ASP A 26 7.75 -7.33 -2.55
CA ASP A 26 7.18 -7.15 -1.21
C ASP A 26 5.95 -6.25 -1.29
N LEU A 27 4.93 -6.48 -0.44
CA LEU A 27 3.66 -5.76 -0.50
C LEU A 27 3.41 -4.96 0.78
N ALA A 28 3.31 -3.65 0.64
CA ALA A 28 2.79 -2.73 1.65
C ALA A 28 1.27 -2.60 1.47
N ILE A 29 0.50 -3.38 2.22
CA ILE A 29 -0.95 -3.49 2.06
C ILE A 29 -1.64 -2.79 3.20
N PHE A 30 -2.45 -1.76 2.87
CA PHE A 30 -3.22 -1.01 3.86
C PHE A 30 -4.72 -1.12 3.62
N THR A 31 -5.46 -1.15 4.72
CA THR A 31 -6.93 -1.09 4.73
C THR A 31 -7.41 -0.31 5.95
N LEU A 32 -8.65 0.17 5.90
CA LEU A 32 -9.31 0.74 7.08
C LEU A 32 -10.21 -0.31 7.72
N ARG A 33 -10.06 -0.50 9.04
CA ARG A 33 -10.91 -1.35 9.86
C ARG A 33 -11.15 -0.66 11.20
N ASP A 34 -12.40 -0.60 11.63
CA ASP A 34 -12.81 -0.02 12.92
C ASP A 34 -12.20 1.37 13.16
N ASP A 35 -12.27 2.24 12.15
CA ASP A 35 -11.70 3.59 12.14
C ASP A 35 -10.18 3.64 12.42
N GLN A 36 -9.45 2.57 12.07
CA GLN A 36 -8.00 2.49 12.17
C GLN A 36 -7.38 2.10 10.82
N LEU A 37 -6.23 2.69 10.53
CA LEU A 37 -5.41 2.23 9.41
C LEU A 37 -4.65 0.98 9.83
N MET A 38 -4.86 -0.09 9.12
CA MET A 38 -4.25 -1.39 9.36
C MET A 38 -3.26 -1.72 8.25
N VAL A 39 -2.16 -2.38 8.60
CA VAL A 39 -1.19 -2.95 7.66
C VAL A 39 -1.21 -4.47 7.75
N LEU A 40 -1.17 -5.14 6.61
CA LEU A 40 -1.06 -6.60 6.55
C LEU A 40 0.38 -7.02 6.78
N LEU A 41 0.55 -7.96 7.68
CA LEU A 41 1.82 -8.61 7.98
C LEU A 41 1.67 -10.11 7.98
N ILE A 42 2.78 -10.80 7.72
CA ILE A 42 2.94 -12.23 7.93
C ILE A 42 3.91 -12.47 9.07
N GLU A 43 3.77 -13.61 9.76
CA GLU A 43 4.79 -14.13 10.66
C GLU A 43 5.68 -15.11 9.88
N ARG A 44 6.97 -14.88 9.89
CA ARG A 44 7.92 -15.72 9.14
C ARG A 44 8.04 -17.10 9.76
N GLY A 45 7.91 -18.14 8.94
CA GLY A 45 8.06 -19.53 9.35
C GLY A 45 9.49 -20.08 9.25
N LEU A 46 10.42 -19.33 8.62
CA LEU A 46 11.77 -19.80 8.29
C LEU A 46 12.85 -18.77 8.65
N ASP A 47 14.07 -19.26 8.89
CA ASP A 47 15.26 -18.40 9.04
C ASP A 47 15.67 -17.76 7.69
N PRO A 48 16.25 -16.57 7.72
CA PRO A 48 16.49 -15.70 8.88
C PRO A 48 15.20 -15.06 9.38
N PHE A 49 15.22 -14.57 10.62
CA PHE A 49 14.11 -13.87 11.27
C PHE A 49 12.84 -14.74 11.52
N ASN A 50 13.00 -16.03 11.76
CA ASN A 50 11.90 -16.93 12.12
C ASN A 50 11.09 -16.37 13.30
N GLY A 51 9.73 -16.38 13.19
CA GLY A 51 8.80 -15.82 14.18
C GLY A 51 8.66 -14.28 14.14
N MET A 52 9.46 -13.57 13.36
CA MET A 52 9.31 -12.12 13.24
C MET A 52 8.24 -11.73 12.22
N PRO A 53 7.52 -10.62 12.47
CA PRO A 53 6.63 -10.05 11.47
C PRO A 53 7.41 -9.53 10.25
N ALA A 54 6.82 -9.67 9.08
CA ALA A 54 7.37 -9.21 7.81
C ALA A 54 6.24 -8.72 6.89
N MET A 55 6.60 -8.00 5.83
CA MET A 55 5.69 -7.76 4.71
C MET A 55 5.42 -9.07 3.98
N PRO A 56 4.22 -9.30 3.45
CA PRO A 56 3.99 -10.35 2.46
C PRO A 56 4.90 -10.15 1.24
N GLY A 57 5.43 -11.25 0.69
CA GLY A 57 6.30 -11.17 -0.46
C GLY A 57 7.20 -12.39 -0.65
N GLY A 58 7.79 -12.49 -1.84
CA GLY A 58 8.62 -13.62 -2.20
C GLY A 58 9.37 -13.44 -3.50
N TYR A 59 9.99 -14.53 -3.96
CA TYR A 59 10.77 -14.52 -5.18
C TYR A 59 9.91 -14.43 -6.42
N VAL A 60 10.35 -13.59 -7.37
CA VAL A 60 9.73 -13.50 -8.70
C VAL A 60 10.09 -14.76 -9.50
N GLN A 61 9.06 -15.46 -9.98
CA GLN A 61 9.22 -16.69 -10.74
C GLN A 61 9.64 -16.38 -12.20
N LYS A 62 10.26 -17.34 -12.87
CA LYS A 62 10.89 -17.18 -14.17
C LYS A 62 9.97 -16.62 -15.27
N ASN A 63 8.68 -16.93 -15.20
CA ASN A 63 7.72 -16.63 -16.27
C ASN A 63 6.58 -15.71 -15.82
N GLU A 64 6.78 -14.94 -14.75
CA GLU A 64 5.77 -13.99 -14.27
C GLU A 64 6.31 -12.55 -14.33
N THR A 65 5.40 -11.59 -14.44
CA THR A 65 5.73 -10.19 -14.25
C THR A 65 5.86 -9.86 -12.76
N LEU A 66 6.51 -8.73 -12.43
CA LEU A 66 6.58 -8.27 -11.03
C LEU A 66 5.19 -8.12 -10.41
N ARG A 67 4.22 -7.61 -11.19
CA ARG A 67 2.83 -7.45 -10.74
C ARG A 67 2.16 -8.79 -10.48
N ASP A 68 2.36 -9.78 -11.38
CA ASP A 68 1.76 -11.11 -11.22
C ASP A 68 2.37 -11.81 -10.00
N GLY A 69 3.69 -11.68 -9.79
CA GLY A 69 4.37 -12.17 -8.59
C GLY A 69 3.81 -11.56 -7.31
N ALA A 70 3.59 -10.24 -7.30
CA ALA A 70 2.99 -9.57 -6.15
C ALA A 70 1.56 -10.07 -5.86
N LEU A 71 0.72 -10.25 -6.89
CA LEU A 71 -0.64 -10.77 -6.74
C LEU A 71 -0.66 -12.24 -6.28
N ARG A 72 0.27 -13.07 -6.79
CA ARG A 72 0.42 -14.47 -6.37
C ARG A 72 0.80 -14.55 -4.89
N GLU A 73 1.84 -13.81 -4.47
CA GLU A 73 2.27 -13.79 -3.06
C GLU A 73 1.15 -13.33 -2.12
N LEU A 74 0.37 -12.32 -2.52
CA LEU A 74 -0.79 -11.87 -1.75
C LEU A 74 -1.83 -12.98 -1.57
N ALA A 75 -2.12 -13.72 -2.64
CA ALA A 75 -3.07 -14.83 -2.59
C ALA A 75 -2.52 -16.00 -1.78
N GLU A 76 -1.22 -16.35 -1.94
CA GLU A 76 -0.58 -17.48 -1.27
C GLU A 76 -0.36 -17.25 0.21
N GLU A 77 0.09 -16.06 0.62
CA GLU A 77 0.44 -15.78 2.01
C GLU A 77 -0.71 -15.21 2.86
N ALA A 78 -1.68 -14.55 2.23
CA ALA A 78 -2.78 -13.90 2.96
C ALA A 78 -4.18 -14.35 2.54
N GLY A 79 -4.32 -15.14 1.49
CA GLY A 79 -5.62 -15.58 0.98
C GLY A 79 -6.48 -14.44 0.44
N ILE A 80 -5.87 -13.33 0.02
CA ILE A 80 -6.57 -12.14 -0.47
C ILE A 80 -6.49 -12.07 -1.99
N ASP A 81 -7.63 -11.94 -2.66
CA ASP A 81 -7.68 -11.62 -4.08
C ASP A 81 -7.33 -10.15 -4.31
N GLY A 82 -6.16 -9.92 -4.91
CA GLY A 82 -5.67 -8.58 -5.21
C GLY A 82 -6.22 -7.95 -6.49
N SER A 83 -7.09 -8.64 -7.24
CA SER A 83 -7.57 -8.18 -8.56
C SER A 83 -8.32 -6.84 -8.51
N GLN A 84 -8.98 -6.54 -7.38
CA GLN A 84 -9.75 -5.31 -7.15
C GLN A 84 -9.00 -4.26 -6.33
N LEU A 85 -7.77 -4.55 -5.92
CA LEU A 85 -6.99 -3.59 -5.16
C LEU A 85 -6.39 -2.50 -6.06
N HIS A 86 -6.29 -1.30 -5.50
CA HIS A 86 -5.34 -0.33 -6.03
C HIS A 86 -3.94 -0.88 -5.78
N LEU A 87 -3.22 -1.23 -6.84
CA LEU A 87 -1.88 -1.79 -6.78
C LEU A 87 -0.95 -0.98 -7.67
N GLU A 88 0.08 -0.39 -7.08
CA GLU A 88 1.12 0.36 -7.78
C GLU A 88 2.50 0.09 -7.20
N GLN A 89 3.54 0.26 -8.01
CA GLN A 89 4.91 0.14 -7.53
C GLN A 89 5.24 1.31 -6.59
N LEU A 90 5.76 0.98 -5.40
CA LEU A 90 6.24 1.95 -4.41
C LEU A 90 7.67 2.36 -4.72
N GLY A 91 8.57 1.38 -4.78
CA GLY A 91 10.00 1.62 -5.00
C GLY A 91 10.76 0.32 -5.22
N THR A 92 12.06 0.48 -5.47
CA THR A 92 13.01 -0.63 -5.57
C THR A 92 14.06 -0.46 -4.48
N TYR A 93 14.27 -1.51 -3.69
CA TYR A 93 15.19 -1.51 -2.56
C TYR A 93 16.28 -2.54 -2.79
N ALA A 94 17.53 -2.07 -2.79
CA ALA A 94 18.66 -2.87 -3.22
C ALA A 94 19.93 -2.61 -2.38
N ASP A 95 19.77 -2.13 -1.15
CA ASP A 95 20.93 -1.85 -0.30
C ASP A 95 21.72 -3.11 0.00
N PRO A 96 23.05 -3.06 -0.05
CA PRO A 96 23.88 -4.18 0.37
C PRO A 96 23.57 -4.59 1.80
N GLY A 97 23.32 -5.90 2.00
CA GLY A 97 23.05 -6.45 3.34
C GLY A 97 21.62 -6.27 3.83
N ARG A 98 20.68 -5.73 3.00
CA ARG A 98 19.25 -5.70 3.35
C ARG A 98 18.69 -7.10 3.66
N ASP A 99 19.27 -8.13 3.05
CA ASP A 99 18.94 -9.54 3.28
C ASP A 99 20.25 -10.30 3.60
N PRO A 100 20.36 -10.95 4.76
CA PRO A 100 21.56 -11.67 5.15
C PRO A 100 21.82 -12.94 4.32
N ARG A 101 20.86 -13.41 3.53
CA ARG A 101 21.00 -14.60 2.66
C ARG A 101 21.87 -14.31 1.42
N GLY A 102 21.99 -13.04 1.02
CA GLY A 102 22.79 -12.65 -0.14
C GLY A 102 22.32 -11.34 -0.79
N ARG A 103 22.70 -11.15 -2.03
CA ARG A 103 22.31 -9.97 -2.80
C ARG A 103 20.86 -10.11 -3.28
N VAL A 104 19.95 -9.43 -2.61
CA VAL A 104 18.50 -9.42 -2.95
C VAL A 104 18.08 -8.01 -3.32
N VAL A 105 17.38 -7.89 -4.43
CA VAL A 105 16.69 -6.67 -4.86
C VAL A 105 15.19 -6.92 -4.74
N THR A 106 14.48 -6.10 -4.00
CA THR A 106 13.02 -6.16 -3.96
C THR A 106 12.37 -4.98 -4.67
N VAL A 107 11.28 -5.28 -5.37
CA VAL A 107 10.35 -4.27 -5.87
C VAL A 107 9.14 -4.26 -4.96
N ALA A 108 9.02 -3.21 -4.13
CA ALA A 108 7.88 -3.07 -3.24
C ALA A 108 6.67 -2.48 -3.97
N TYR A 109 5.50 -3.02 -3.66
CA TYR A 109 4.21 -2.57 -4.16
C TYR A 109 3.37 -2.00 -3.02
N LEU A 110 2.69 -0.90 -3.29
CA LEU A 110 1.66 -0.33 -2.44
C LEU A 110 0.30 -0.89 -2.88
N ALA A 111 -0.42 -1.53 -1.96
CA ALA A 111 -1.74 -2.07 -2.19
C ALA A 111 -2.76 -1.47 -1.22
N LEU A 112 -3.87 -0.97 -1.75
CA LEU A 112 -4.93 -0.33 -0.96
C LEU A 112 -6.27 -0.95 -1.31
N GLY A 113 -7.07 -1.25 -0.30
CA GLY A 113 -8.40 -1.80 -0.49
C GLY A 113 -9.36 -1.49 0.65
N PRO A 114 -10.69 -1.45 0.36
CA PRO A 114 -11.69 -1.20 1.37
C PRO A 114 -11.91 -2.44 2.23
N ASN A 115 -11.87 -2.29 3.55
CA ASN A 115 -12.26 -3.32 4.53
C ASN A 115 -11.84 -4.75 4.11
N LEU A 116 -10.55 -4.94 3.82
CA LEU A 116 -10.03 -6.22 3.36
C LEU A 116 -10.31 -7.34 4.37
N PRO A 117 -10.53 -8.59 3.93
CA PRO A 117 -10.93 -9.69 4.79
C PRO A 117 -9.86 -10.01 5.85
N THR A 118 -10.23 -10.81 6.83
CA THR A 118 -9.26 -11.40 7.75
C THR A 118 -8.36 -12.33 6.94
N PRO A 119 -7.03 -12.14 7.00
CA PRO A 119 -6.13 -12.95 6.20
C PRO A 119 -6.10 -14.40 6.70
N VAL A 120 -5.86 -15.31 5.78
CA VAL A 120 -5.66 -16.73 6.07
C VAL A 120 -4.21 -17.03 5.71
N GLY A 121 -3.39 -17.39 6.69
CA GLY A 121 -1.97 -17.74 6.48
C GLY A 121 -1.81 -18.86 5.45
N GLY A 122 -0.84 -18.71 4.58
CA GLY A 122 -0.49 -19.68 3.55
C GLY A 122 0.65 -20.63 3.95
N THR A 123 1.25 -21.28 2.96
CA THR A 123 2.19 -22.41 3.14
C THR A 123 3.51 -22.04 3.83
N ASP A 124 4.07 -20.85 3.55
CA ASP A 124 5.38 -20.40 4.07
C ASP A 124 5.23 -19.33 5.18
N ALA A 125 4.05 -18.74 5.33
CA ALA A 125 3.69 -17.88 6.45
C ALA A 125 3.08 -18.72 7.57
N ALA A 126 3.68 -18.70 8.75
CA ALA A 126 3.09 -19.36 9.92
C ALA A 126 1.74 -18.74 10.27
N ARG A 127 1.56 -17.45 9.97
CA ARG A 127 0.33 -16.68 10.20
C ARG A 127 0.35 -15.38 9.41
N ALA A 128 -0.81 -14.96 8.87
CA ALA A 128 -1.04 -13.59 8.39
C ALA A 128 -2.00 -12.85 9.32
N PHE A 129 -1.77 -11.54 9.54
CA PHE A 129 -2.56 -10.75 10.47
C PHE A 129 -2.54 -9.25 10.15
N TRP A 130 -3.59 -8.55 10.59
CA TRP A 130 -3.65 -7.09 10.55
C TRP A 130 -3.02 -6.49 11.79
N ALA A 131 -2.12 -5.52 11.61
CA ALA A 131 -1.55 -4.71 12.68
C ALA A 131 -1.95 -3.25 12.50
N PRO A 132 -2.23 -2.49 13.59
CA PRO A 132 -2.42 -1.05 13.48
C PRO A 132 -1.17 -0.37 12.91
N ALA A 133 -1.33 0.43 11.85
CA ALA A 133 -0.20 1.15 11.23
C ALA A 133 0.47 2.14 12.19
N ALA A 134 -0.24 2.65 13.19
CA ALA A 134 0.33 3.47 14.25
C ALA A 134 1.51 2.81 14.99
N ARG A 135 1.54 1.47 15.07
CA ARG A 135 2.64 0.71 15.67
C ARG A 135 3.94 0.74 14.87
N LEU A 136 3.87 1.12 13.60
CA LEU A 136 5.07 1.38 12.78
C LEU A 136 5.73 2.70 13.24
N GLU A 137 4.91 3.70 13.58
CA GLU A 137 5.37 5.05 13.91
C GLU A 137 5.87 5.17 15.36
N ASP A 138 5.21 4.47 16.30
CA ASP A 138 5.61 4.46 17.72
C ASP A 138 6.77 3.49 18.02
N GLY A 139 7.23 2.71 17.01
CA GLY A 139 8.34 1.77 17.12
C GLY A 139 8.04 0.52 17.95
N THR A 140 6.77 0.27 18.32
CA THR A 140 6.37 -0.94 19.06
C THR A 140 6.27 -2.17 18.18
N LEU A 141 6.22 -2.01 16.88
CA LEU A 141 6.25 -3.07 15.89
C LEU A 141 7.66 -3.17 15.28
N ARG A 142 8.33 -4.30 15.50
CA ARG A 142 9.63 -4.59 14.90
C ARG A 142 9.47 -5.62 13.80
N LEU A 143 10.01 -5.32 12.63
CA LEU A 143 9.88 -6.15 11.44
C LEU A 143 11.21 -6.80 11.05
N ALA A 144 11.13 -7.90 10.34
CA ALA A 144 12.28 -8.54 9.70
C ALA A 144 12.85 -7.66 8.58
N PHE A 145 14.10 -7.89 8.25
CA PHE A 145 14.81 -7.18 7.17
C PHE A 145 14.77 -5.65 7.32
N ASP A 146 14.66 -4.96 6.19
CA ASP A 146 14.45 -3.52 6.07
C ASP A 146 12.96 -3.13 5.96
N HIS A 147 12.04 -4.06 6.22
CA HIS A 147 10.60 -3.88 6.03
C HIS A 147 10.01 -2.73 6.87
N GLN A 148 10.62 -2.42 8.02
CA GLN A 148 10.23 -1.25 8.82
C GLN A 148 10.40 0.06 8.03
N ALA A 149 11.54 0.22 7.34
CA ALA A 149 11.82 1.41 6.54
C ALA A 149 10.88 1.50 5.33
N ILE A 150 10.67 0.38 4.63
CA ILE A 150 9.79 0.30 3.47
C ILE A 150 8.34 0.65 3.84
N LEU A 151 7.81 0.10 4.94
CA LEU A 151 6.43 0.38 5.37
C LEU A 151 6.27 1.82 5.88
N THR A 152 7.28 2.40 6.50
CA THR A 152 7.27 3.81 6.90
C THR A 152 7.20 4.72 5.68
N GLU A 153 8.00 4.44 4.66
CA GLU A 153 7.96 5.15 3.37
C GLU A 153 6.60 4.97 2.68
N ALA A 154 6.06 3.75 2.65
CA ALA A 154 4.74 3.45 2.08
C ALA A 154 3.63 4.26 2.75
N LEU A 155 3.65 4.38 4.08
CA LEU A 155 2.67 5.15 4.84
C LEU A 155 2.75 6.64 4.50
N GLU A 156 3.94 7.21 4.40
CA GLU A 156 4.12 8.62 4.00
C GLU A 156 3.70 8.84 2.54
N GLU A 157 3.96 7.86 1.65
CA GLU A 157 3.51 7.93 0.26
C GLU A 157 1.97 7.93 0.17
N VAL A 158 1.27 7.10 0.96
CA VAL A 158 -0.20 7.14 1.04
C VAL A 158 -0.67 8.52 1.49
N ARG A 159 -0.07 9.07 2.56
CA ARG A 159 -0.42 10.40 3.09
C ARG A 159 -0.27 11.50 2.04
N ARG A 160 0.84 11.46 1.30
CA ARG A 160 1.14 12.40 0.22
C ARG A 160 0.16 12.26 -0.94
N LYS A 161 -0.13 11.02 -1.36
CA LYS A 161 -1.07 10.75 -2.46
C LYS A 161 -2.48 11.22 -2.16
N LEU A 162 -2.94 11.16 -0.93
CA LEU A 162 -4.24 11.69 -0.54
C LEU A 162 -4.39 13.19 -0.85
N GLU A 163 -3.31 13.95 -0.84
CA GLU A 163 -3.37 15.38 -1.13
C GLU A 163 -3.63 15.67 -2.61
N TYR A 164 -3.03 14.90 -3.51
CA TYR A 164 -2.94 15.23 -4.93
C TYR A 164 -3.66 14.26 -5.85
N THR A 165 -4.13 13.12 -5.35
CA THR A 165 -4.75 12.07 -6.15
C THR A 165 -6.07 11.58 -5.58
N ALA A 166 -6.86 10.91 -6.41
CA ALA A 166 -8.11 10.29 -5.98
C ALA A 166 -7.93 8.97 -5.22
N VAL A 167 -6.72 8.63 -4.77
CA VAL A 167 -6.39 7.34 -4.14
C VAL A 167 -7.18 7.07 -2.86
N ALA A 168 -7.63 8.12 -2.14
CA ALA A 168 -8.49 7.96 -0.97
C ALA A 168 -9.74 7.11 -1.24
N THR A 169 -10.26 7.15 -2.47
CA THR A 169 -11.42 6.33 -2.85
C THR A 169 -11.13 4.83 -2.92
N ALA A 170 -9.86 4.42 -2.97
CA ALA A 170 -9.47 3.01 -2.92
C ALA A 170 -9.75 2.38 -1.53
N PHE A 171 -9.87 3.19 -0.49
CA PHE A 171 -10.29 2.75 0.85
C PHE A 171 -11.82 2.71 1.03
N CYS A 172 -12.58 3.20 0.05
CA CYS A 172 -14.02 3.18 0.05
C CYS A 172 -14.53 2.01 -0.80
N GLY A 173 -15.74 1.52 -0.53
CA GLY A 173 -16.44 0.58 -1.42
C GLY A 173 -16.84 1.24 -2.75
N GLU A 174 -17.52 0.50 -3.62
CA GLU A 174 -18.01 1.00 -4.92
C GLU A 174 -18.90 2.26 -4.78
N ALA A 175 -19.71 2.30 -3.72
CA ALA A 175 -20.50 3.46 -3.34
C ALA A 175 -20.24 3.83 -1.88
N PHE A 176 -20.08 5.12 -1.62
CA PHE A 176 -19.72 5.65 -0.31
C PHE A 176 -20.35 7.02 -0.06
N THR A 177 -20.47 7.40 1.20
CA THR A 177 -20.86 8.74 1.58
C THR A 177 -19.63 9.66 1.69
N LEU A 178 -19.85 10.98 1.64
CA LEU A 178 -18.74 11.92 1.90
C LEU A 178 -18.22 11.84 3.36
N ARG A 179 -19.00 11.27 4.28
CA ARG A 179 -18.55 10.95 5.63
C ARG A 179 -17.51 9.83 5.58
N ASP A 180 -17.78 8.74 4.86
CA ASP A 180 -16.84 7.61 4.74
C ASP A 180 -15.53 8.09 4.13
N LEU A 181 -15.59 8.87 3.03
CA LEU A 181 -14.41 9.44 2.42
C LEU A 181 -13.66 10.39 3.38
N ARG A 182 -14.37 11.20 4.18
CA ARG A 182 -13.73 12.06 5.18
C ARG A 182 -13.02 11.23 6.25
N THR A 183 -13.62 10.17 6.74
CA THR A 183 -13.01 9.24 7.71
C THR A 183 -11.68 8.69 7.18
N VAL A 184 -11.60 8.34 5.88
CA VAL A 184 -10.32 7.93 5.27
C VAL A 184 -9.23 9.00 5.48
N TYR A 185 -9.53 10.25 5.16
CA TYR A 185 -8.57 11.36 5.34
C TYR A 185 -8.22 11.58 6.82
N GLU A 186 -9.23 11.59 7.70
CA GLU A 186 -9.03 11.82 9.14
C GLU A 186 -8.14 10.75 9.77
N VAL A 187 -8.39 9.48 9.43
CA VAL A 187 -7.60 8.35 9.96
C VAL A 187 -6.17 8.36 9.44
N ILE A 188 -5.97 8.54 8.13
CA ILE A 188 -4.64 8.47 7.52
C ILE A 188 -3.78 9.68 7.86
N TRP A 189 -4.39 10.87 7.97
CA TRP A 189 -3.67 12.09 8.36
C TRP A 189 -3.54 12.27 9.87
N GLY A 190 -4.30 11.49 10.66
CA GLY A 190 -4.29 11.58 12.12
C GLY A 190 -4.87 12.89 12.67
N GLN A 191 -5.78 13.54 11.95
CA GLN A 191 -6.37 14.82 12.35
C GLN A 191 -7.83 14.93 11.94
N PRO A 192 -8.70 15.55 12.78
CA PRO A 192 -10.09 15.77 12.42
C PRO A 192 -10.22 16.82 11.32
N LEU A 193 -11.23 16.67 10.46
CA LEU A 193 -11.54 17.60 9.39
C LEU A 193 -12.95 18.19 9.57
N ASP A 194 -13.09 19.51 9.37
CA ASP A 194 -14.42 20.13 9.38
C ASP A 194 -15.31 19.56 8.27
N PRO A 195 -16.48 18.99 8.60
CA PRO A 195 -17.33 18.30 7.64
C PRO A 195 -17.81 19.18 6.49
N SER A 196 -18.12 20.45 6.77
CA SER A 196 -18.65 21.39 5.78
C SER A 196 -17.58 21.83 4.80
N ASN A 197 -16.39 22.13 5.31
CA ASN A 197 -15.24 22.49 4.49
C ASN A 197 -14.76 21.31 3.62
N PHE A 198 -14.67 20.10 4.22
CA PHE A 198 -14.31 18.91 3.48
C PHE A 198 -15.32 18.63 2.33
N ARG A 199 -16.63 18.63 2.65
CA ARG A 199 -17.67 18.47 1.63
C ARG A 199 -17.52 19.49 0.49
N ARG A 200 -17.33 20.78 0.82
CA ARG A 200 -17.17 21.85 -0.17
C ARG A 200 -15.94 21.59 -1.04
N LYS A 201 -14.79 21.22 -0.46
CA LYS A 201 -13.56 20.94 -1.20
C LYS A 201 -13.75 19.74 -2.15
N VAL A 202 -14.28 18.63 -1.68
CA VAL A 202 -14.50 17.42 -2.49
C VAL A 202 -15.41 17.69 -3.67
N LEU A 203 -16.55 18.37 -3.45
CA LEU A 203 -17.51 18.64 -4.52
C LEU A 203 -17.04 19.69 -5.52
N ASN A 204 -16.14 20.60 -5.12
CA ASN A 204 -15.53 21.58 -6.02
C ASN A 204 -14.32 21.01 -6.78
N THR A 205 -13.80 19.84 -6.41
CA THR A 205 -12.71 19.19 -7.15
C THR A 205 -13.29 18.39 -8.30
N THR A 206 -13.10 18.89 -9.51
CA THR A 206 -13.71 18.33 -10.72
C THR A 206 -13.30 16.86 -10.92
N GLY A 207 -14.30 15.99 -11.08
CA GLY A 207 -14.07 14.57 -11.38
C GLY A 207 -13.54 13.72 -10.23
N PHE A 208 -13.43 14.24 -9.01
CA PHE A 208 -12.98 13.47 -7.86
C PHE A 208 -14.02 12.43 -7.45
N VAL A 209 -15.25 12.86 -7.25
CA VAL A 209 -16.37 11.98 -6.95
C VAL A 209 -17.53 12.22 -7.91
N GLN A 210 -18.35 11.21 -8.15
CA GLN A 210 -19.54 11.27 -8.96
C GLN A 210 -20.75 10.81 -8.15
N PRO A 211 -21.85 11.59 -8.05
CA PRO A 211 -23.06 11.13 -7.39
C PRO A 211 -23.63 9.91 -8.12
N THR A 212 -24.12 8.93 -7.37
CA THR A 212 -24.80 7.75 -7.92
C THR A 212 -26.28 8.02 -8.22
N GLY A 213 -26.87 9.00 -7.55
CA GLY A 213 -28.30 9.25 -7.52
C GLY A 213 -29.01 8.58 -6.35
N ASP A 214 -28.35 7.64 -5.68
CA ASP A 214 -28.87 6.88 -4.56
C ASP A 214 -28.55 7.55 -3.22
N GLN A 215 -29.20 7.05 -2.17
CA GLN A 215 -28.98 7.50 -0.79
C GLN A 215 -28.76 6.29 0.12
N TRP A 216 -27.84 6.43 1.05
CA TRP A 216 -27.72 5.55 2.18
C TRP A 216 -28.71 5.96 3.27
N LEU A 217 -29.53 5.01 3.73
CA LEU A 217 -30.52 5.20 4.77
C LEU A 217 -30.00 4.57 6.07
N PRO A 218 -29.48 5.37 7.02
CA PRO A 218 -29.02 4.83 8.30
C PRO A 218 -30.21 4.34 9.14
N PRO A 219 -29.99 3.40 10.06
CA PRO A 219 -31.03 2.97 11.02
C PRO A 219 -31.58 4.13 11.85
N THR A 220 -30.77 5.14 12.11
CA THR A 220 -31.10 6.39 12.79
C THR A 220 -30.38 7.55 12.12
N GLY A 221 -31.05 8.69 11.94
CA GLY A 221 -30.46 9.89 11.36
C GLY A 221 -31.03 10.24 9.98
N ARG A 222 -30.36 11.16 9.27
CA ARG A 222 -30.79 11.64 7.97
C ARG A 222 -30.17 10.83 6.84
N PRO A 223 -30.91 10.63 5.72
CA PRO A 223 -30.35 10.05 4.50
C PRO A 223 -29.09 10.79 4.04
N ALA A 224 -28.10 10.04 3.56
CA ALA A 224 -26.87 10.58 3.02
C ALA A 224 -26.71 10.20 1.54
N ALA A 225 -26.39 11.18 0.69
CA ALA A 225 -26.13 10.92 -0.73
C ALA A 225 -24.94 9.99 -0.90
N LEU A 226 -25.08 9.03 -1.82
CA LEU A 226 -24.01 8.11 -2.22
C LEU A 226 -23.25 8.66 -3.43
N TYR A 227 -21.96 8.44 -3.39
CA TYR A 227 -21.01 8.80 -4.42
C TYR A 227 -20.19 7.57 -4.80
N ARG A 228 -19.64 7.59 -5.99
CA ARG A 228 -18.60 6.67 -6.45
C ARG A 228 -17.36 7.45 -6.86
N ARG A 229 -16.25 6.77 -7.04
CA ARG A 229 -15.04 7.36 -7.60
C ARG A 229 -15.36 8.04 -8.93
N GLY A 230 -14.90 9.26 -9.12
CA GLY A 230 -14.96 9.98 -10.39
C GLY A 230 -13.83 9.56 -11.34
N HIS A 231 -13.70 10.28 -12.44
CA HIS A 231 -12.70 9.98 -13.48
C HIS A 231 -11.34 10.64 -13.25
N ALA A 232 -11.25 11.59 -12.31
CA ALA A 232 -10.00 12.27 -12.03
C ALA A 232 -9.00 11.30 -11.37
N TRP A 233 -7.77 11.30 -11.89
CA TRP A 233 -6.63 10.68 -11.23
C TRP A 233 -5.94 11.69 -10.30
N LEU A 234 -5.67 12.89 -10.82
CA LEU A 234 -5.11 13.99 -10.04
C LEU A 234 -6.22 14.94 -9.59
N LEU A 235 -6.11 15.42 -8.36
CA LEU A 235 -7.04 16.38 -7.78
C LEU A 235 -6.62 17.82 -8.11
N ASN A 236 -7.55 18.59 -8.68
CA ASN A 236 -7.37 20.00 -8.92
C ASN A 236 -8.66 20.77 -8.52
N PRO A 237 -8.61 21.62 -7.48
CA PRO A 237 -7.46 21.85 -6.58
C PRO A 237 -7.14 20.65 -5.69
N PRO A 238 -5.90 20.53 -5.16
CA PRO A 238 -5.52 19.48 -4.23
C PRO A 238 -6.20 19.66 -2.86
N LEU A 239 -6.30 18.56 -2.10
CA LEU A 239 -6.77 18.57 -0.72
C LEU A 239 -5.57 18.56 0.22
N LEU A 240 -4.97 19.72 0.48
CA LEU A 240 -3.75 19.77 1.29
C LEU A 240 -4.02 19.45 2.76
N ARG A 241 -3.13 18.66 3.36
CA ARG A 241 -3.04 18.45 4.80
C ARG A 241 -2.60 19.74 5.46
N THR A 242 -3.36 20.23 6.43
CA THR A 242 -2.92 21.38 7.24
C THR A 242 -1.72 20.95 8.09
N ALA A 243 -0.60 21.67 7.96
CA ALA A 243 0.55 21.43 8.83
C ALA A 243 0.08 21.55 10.29
N THR A 244 0.28 20.51 11.09
CA THR A 244 0.08 20.59 12.53
C THR A 244 1.04 21.65 13.03
N SER A 245 0.52 22.75 13.59
CA SER A 245 1.29 23.83 14.20
C SER A 245 1.93 23.32 15.49
N GLY A 246 3.00 22.52 15.38
CA GLY A 246 3.61 21.80 16.49
C GLY A 246 5.04 21.36 16.24
N GLN A 247 5.85 22.17 15.52
CA GLN A 247 7.32 22.08 15.59
C GLN A 247 7.92 23.44 15.16
N ARG A 248 7.74 24.43 16.01
CA ARG A 248 8.67 25.55 16.15
C ARG A 248 9.10 25.55 17.62
N GLY A 249 10.25 25.01 17.85
CA GLY A 249 10.96 24.99 19.10
C GLY A 249 12.39 24.61 18.81
#